data_95e5a3cc7a7e8e42fa8c8c4a33298118
#
_entry.id   95e5a3cc7a7e8e42fa8c8c4a33298118
#
_cell.length_a   1.000
_cell.length_b   1.000
_cell.length_c   1.000
_cell.angle_alpha   90.00
_cell.angle_beta   90.00
_cell.angle_gamma   90.00
#
_symmetry.space_group_name_H-M   'P 1'
#
loop_
_entity.id
_entity.type
_entity.pdbx_description
1 polymer ?
#
loop_
_entity_poly.entity_id
_entity_poly.type
_entity_poly.pdbx_seq_one_letter_code
_entity_poly.pdbx_strand_id
1 'polypeptide(L)'
;MDNTLTEEHPALLPRASIRSLPAYSAGRDAAAVRRDTGYQGMVIKLASNEGAEGPFPAARVALESISTTVQRYPDSHSMPLSEALARFHGVEPNEVIVGGSGCALLAHLSSAYLEVGDEVVFGHPTFHVYRLEALRMGALPVPVPLKADGTYDLPAMRRAIGPRTRLVYICTPNNPTGGLVSRAELTAFLEDLPPRVLPIIDEAYFEYVAHPDYPDPVRITSPCARPAVVLRTFSKIYGLAGLRIGYAVAPAAVVATCRRIQNPYEVNRAAQAAALASLGQPNELTRRRAQNEAGRTRLCAGLRTLGLESLPSQGNFACVRVGHAKALASALEARGVIVRPLDAMGDPTSIRITVGTPEEIEAFLDAFAAVLRFEQSPSSGATRTAP
;
A
#
# COMPACT_ATOMS: atom_id res chain seq x y z
N MET A 1 1.33 11.60 21.01
CA MET A 1 1.32 10.47 21.97
C MET A 1 2.72 10.31 22.48
N ASP A 2 2.84 10.52 23.75
CA ASP A 2 4.06 10.72 24.50
C ASP A 2 4.92 9.44 24.55
N ASN A 3 6.22 9.60 24.43
CA ASN A 3 7.22 8.52 24.38
C ASN A 3 7.60 8.02 25.80
N THR A 4 6.62 7.82 26.67
CA THR A 4 6.79 7.60 28.12
C THR A 4 7.01 6.15 28.56
N LEU A 5 7.24 5.20 27.62
CA LEU A 5 7.47 3.78 27.98
C LEU A 5 8.87 3.44 28.55
N THR A 6 9.76 4.43 28.72
CA THR A 6 11.18 4.16 28.99
C THR A 6 11.65 4.44 30.42
N GLU A 7 10.83 5.01 31.31
CA GLU A 7 11.32 5.43 32.63
C GLU A 7 10.96 4.51 33.79
N GLU A 8 9.98 3.62 33.65
CA GLU A 8 9.45 2.91 34.85
C GLU A 8 10.12 1.56 35.19
N HIS A 9 10.78 0.86 34.23
CA HIS A 9 11.45 -0.43 34.53
C HIS A 9 12.71 -0.65 33.67
N PRO A 10 13.89 -0.16 34.10
CA PRO A 10 15.14 -0.33 33.33
C PRO A 10 15.52 -1.80 33.06
N ALA A 11 15.01 -2.75 33.85
CA ALA A 11 15.23 -4.19 33.64
C ALA A 11 14.37 -4.82 32.52
N LEU A 12 13.33 -4.11 32.01
CA LEU A 12 12.40 -4.61 30.99
C LEU A 12 12.51 -3.83 29.69
N LEU A 13 13.69 -3.36 29.34
CA LEU A 13 13.91 -2.60 28.11
C LEU A 13 13.75 -3.49 26.87
N PRO A 14 12.92 -3.06 25.88
CA PRO A 14 12.86 -3.74 24.60
C PRO A 14 14.19 -3.62 23.87
N ARG A 15 14.42 -4.51 22.88
CA ARG A 15 15.65 -4.46 22.06
C ARG A 15 15.83 -3.08 21.41
N ALA A 16 17.09 -2.68 21.17
CA ALA A 16 17.43 -1.33 20.71
C ALA A 16 16.69 -0.90 19.43
N SER A 17 16.55 -1.80 18.45
CA SER A 17 15.83 -1.54 17.19
C SER A 17 14.34 -1.21 17.37
N ILE A 18 13.72 -1.66 18.46
CA ILE A 18 12.32 -1.39 18.77
C ILE A 18 12.15 -0.08 19.54
N ARG A 19 13.09 0.26 20.43
CA ARG A 19 13.02 1.52 21.21
C ARG A 19 13.02 2.77 20.33
N SER A 20 13.75 2.73 19.21
CA SER A 20 13.84 3.84 18.26
C SER A 20 12.83 3.76 17.10
N LEU A 21 12.00 2.71 17.06
CA LEU A 21 11.05 2.50 15.98
C LEU A 21 9.90 3.52 16.09
N PRO A 22 9.66 4.37 15.06
CA PRO A 22 8.51 5.26 15.08
C PRO A 22 7.21 4.46 15.05
N ALA A 23 6.21 4.90 15.81
CA ALA A 23 4.89 4.29 15.77
C ALA A 23 4.25 4.46 14.39
N TYR A 24 3.56 3.42 13.94
CA TYR A 24 2.79 3.50 12.70
C TYR A 24 1.65 4.52 12.83
N SER A 25 1.62 5.51 11.95
CA SER A 25 0.51 6.46 11.87
C SER A 25 -0.58 5.91 10.95
N ALA A 26 -1.60 5.32 11.53
CA ALA A 26 -2.78 4.89 10.78
C ALA A 26 -3.53 6.08 10.18
N GLY A 27 -4.23 5.85 9.07
CA GLY A 27 -5.23 6.81 8.58
C GLY A 27 -6.37 6.97 9.58
N ARG A 28 -6.95 8.16 9.66
CA ARG A 28 -8.10 8.43 10.53
C ARG A 28 -9.33 7.65 10.04
N ASP A 29 -10.20 7.31 10.95
CA ASP A 29 -11.51 6.73 10.68
C ASP A 29 -12.65 7.74 10.88
N ALA A 30 -13.85 7.36 10.42
CA ALA A 30 -15.01 8.23 10.51
C ALA A 30 -15.42 8.55 11.96
N ALA A 31 -15.25 7.61 12.89
CA ALA A 31 -15.60 7.81 14.29
C ALA A 31 -14.65 8.81 14.95
N ALA A 32 -13.36 8.72 14.68
CA ALA A 32 -12.36 9.68 15.15
C ALA A 32 -12.63 11.09 14.62
N VAL A 33 -12.95 11.22 13.31
CA VAL A 33 -13.29 12.52 12.72
C VAL A 33 -14.52 13.14 13.39
N ARG A 34 -15.62 12.37 13.53
CA ARG A 34 -16.83 12.88 14.22
C ARG A 34 -16.55 13.33 15.64
N ARG A 35 -15.77 12.55 16.40
CA ARG A 35 -15.43 12.88 17.80
C ARG A 35 -14.62 14.17 17.89
N ASP A 36 -13.63 14.34 17.02
CA ASP A 36 -12.64 15.42 17.14
C ASP A 36 -13.09 16.71 16.45
N THR A 37 -13.94 16.64 15.42
CA THR A 37 -14.43 17.81 14.66
C THR A 37 -15.87 18.21 14.98
N GLY A 38 -16.64 17.31 15.62
CA GLY A 38 -18.09 17.50 15.84
C GLY A 38 -18.93 17.34 14.56
N TYR A 39 -18.36 16.91 13.43
CA TYR A 39 -19.09 16.76 12.16
C TYR A 39 -20.17 15.68 12.26
N GLN A 40 -21.41 16.05 11.92
CA GLN A 40 -22.58 15.16 12.03
C GLN A 40 -23.04 14.56 10.69
N GLY A 41 -22.48 14.99 9.59
CA GLY A 41 -22.83 14.50 8.25
C GLY A 41 -22.20 13.15 7.90
N MET A 42 -22.37 12.75 6.66
CA MET A 42 -21.70 11.57 6.11
C MET A 42 -20.21 11.83 5.99
N VAL A 43 -19.39 10.95 6.58
CA VAL A 43 -17.92 11.03 6.48
C VAL A 43 -17.46 10.18 5.30
N ILE A 44 -16.71 10.79 4.39
CA ILE A 44 -16.13 10.18 3.20
C ILE A 44 -14.65 9.89 3.46
N LYS A 45 -14.23 8.63 3.30
CA LYS A 45 -12.86 8.21 3.57
C LYS A 45 -12.11 7.84 2.29
N LEU A 46 -11.29 8.76 1.78
CA LEU A 46 -10.45 8.60 0.59
C LEU A 46 -8.94 8.54 0.94
N ALA A 47 -8.58 7.90 2.05
CA ALA A 47 -7.25 7.97 2.64
C ALA A 47 -6.41 6.68 2.56
N SER A 48 -7.05 5.50 2.39
CA SER A 48 -6.37 4.21 2.61
C SER A 48 -6.27 3.34 1.37
N ASN A 49 -6.63 3.86 0.20
CA ASN A 49 -6.65 3.12 -1.07
C ASN A 49 -7.49 1.83 -0.97
N GLU A 50 -8.57 1.88 -0.19
CA GLU A 50 -9.58 0.82 -0.17
C GLU A 50 -10.30 0.77 -1.52
N GLY A 51 -10.85 -0.37 -1.91
CA GLY A 51 -11.72 -0.43 -3.09
C GLY A 51 -12.99 0.39 -2.86
N ALA A 52 -13.47 1.10 -3.89
CA ALA A 52 -14.71 1.89 -3.80
C ALA A 52 -15.93 1.02 -3.51
N GLU A 53 -15.86 -0.27 -3.84
CA GLU A 53 -16.94 -1.24 -3.60
C GLU A 53 -16.48 -2.32 -2.60
N GLY A 54 -17.47 -2.94 -1.94
CA GLY A 54 -17.25 -4.09 -1.04
C GLY A 54 -16.79 -5.35 -1.78
N PRO A 55 -16.82 -6.52 -1.12
CA PRO A 55 -16.38 -7.80 -1.71
C PRO A 55 -17.09 -8.14 -3.02
N PHE A 56 -16.42 -8.86 -3.90
CA PHE A 56 -17.02 -9.42 -5.12
C PHE A 56 -18.27 -10.26 -4.81
N PRO A 57 -19.26 -10.37 -5.72
CA PRO A 57 -20.51 -11.09 -5.45
C PRO A 57 -20.27 -12.51 -4.94
N ALA A 58 -19.39 -13.31 -5.57
CA ALA A 58 -19.09 -14.66 -5.10
C ALA A 58 -18.37 -14.67 -3.74
N ALA A 59 -17.55 -13.68 -3.45
CA ALA A 59 -16.91 -13.55 -2.14
C ALA A 59 -17.94 -13.27 -1.03
N ARG A 60 -18.99 -12.49 -1.29
CA ARG A 60 -20.09 -12.27 -0.32
C ARG A 60 -20.81 -13.56 0.01
N VAL A 61 -21.17 -14.35 -1.02
CA VAL A 61 -21.80 -15.67 -0.82
C VAL A 61 -20.89 -16.60 -0.01
N ALA A 62 -19.60 -16.62 -0.31
CA ALA A 62 -18.63 -17.43 0.44
C ALA A 62 -18.54 -16.98 1.91
N LEU A 63 -18.55 -15.68 2.20
CA LEU A 63 -18.52 -15.15 3.56
C LEU A 63 -19.78 -15.53 4.35
N GLU A 64 -20.96 -15.47 3.75
CA GLU A 64 -22.22 -15.91 4.36
C GLU A 64 -22.16 -17.39 4.76
N SER A 65 -21.64 -18.24 3.88
CA SER A 65 -21.52 -19.70 4.14
C SER A 65 -20.54 -20.03 5.27
N ILE A 66 -19.51 -19.20 5.49
CA ILE A 66 -18.50 -19.43 6.53
C ILE A 66 -19.03 -19.15 7.94
N SER A 67 -20.06 -18.30 8.09
CA SER A 67 -20.58 -17.86 9.40
C SER A 67 -20.91 -19.04 10.36
N THR A 68 -21.34 -20.18 9.83
CA THR A 68 -21.70 -21.38 10.59
C THR A 68 -20.52 -22.29 10.95
N THR A 69 -19.30 -21.98 10.47
CA THR A 69 -18.11 -22.84 10.61
C THR A 69 -16.90 -22.13 11.20
N VAL A 70 -17.06 -20.89 11.68
CA VAL A 70 -15.96 -20.07 12.23
C VAL A 70 -15.31 -20.63 13.49
N GLN A 71 -15.98 -21.57 14.19
CA GLN A 71 -15.45 -22.28 15.36
C GLN A 71 -14.31 -23.25 15.03
N ARG A 72 -14.00 -23.48 13.75
CA ARG A 72 -12.92 -24.36 13.30
C ARG A 72 -11.74 -23.56 12.80
N TYR A 73 -10.53 -24.02 13.10
CA TYR A 73 -9.32 -23.46 12.52
C TYR A 73 -9.35 -23.54 10.97
N PRO A 74 -8.75 -22.59 10.26
CA PRO A 74 -8.56 -22.67 8.81
C PRO A 74 -7.53 -23.74 8.43
N ASP A 75 -7.39 -24.01 7.12
CA ASP A 75 -6.19 -24.66 6.59
C ASP A 75 -4.96 -23.78 6.88
N SER A 76 -3.97 -24.32 7.58
CA SER A 76 -2.78 -23.62 8.01
C SER A 76 -1.94 -23.06 6.84
N HIS A 77 -1.96 -23.74 5.70
CA HIS A 77 -1.19 -23.38 4.51
C HIS A 77 -2.03 -22.77 3.39
N SER A 78 -3.35 -22.61 3.61
CA SER A 78 -4.29 -22.10 2.60
C SER A 78 -4.19 -22.87 1.27
N MET A 79 -4.05 -24.20 1.32
CA MET A 79 -3.72 -25.02 0.15
C MET A 79 -4.68 -24.83 -1.03
N PRO A 80 -6.04 -24.85 -0.85
CA PRO A 80 -6.95 -24.63 -1.98
C PRO A 80 -6.73 -23.28 -2.68
N LEU A 81 -6.44 -22.22 -1.90
CA LEU A 81 -6.16 -20.90 -2.44
C LEU A 81 -4.78 -20.85 -3.10
N SER A 82 -3.76 -21.45 -2.48
CA SER A 82 -2.40 -21.51 -3.05
C SER A 82 -2.38 -22.23 -4.39
N GLU A 83 -3.09 -23.36 -4.51
CA GLU A 83 -3.24 -24.10 -5.78
C GLU A 83 -4.00 -23.30 -6.84
N ALA A 84 -5.06 -22.58 -6.45
CA ALA A 84 -5.79 -21.72 -7.38
C ALA A 84 -4.93 -20.55 -7.88
N LEU A 85 -4.14 -19.94 -7.02
CA LEU A 85 -3.19 -18.88 -7.38
C LEU A 85 -2.06 -19.43 -8.26
N ALA A 86 -1.53 -20.61 -7.96
CA ALA A 86 -0.52 -21.28 -8.78
C ALA A 86 -1.03 -21.50 -10.21
N ARG A 87 -2.24 -22.05 -10.35
CA ARG A 87 -2.89 -22.20 -11.68
C ARG A 87 -3.11 -20.84 -12.37
N PHE A 88 -3.54 -19.82 -11.63
CA PHE A 88 -3.79 -18.48 -12.16
C PHE A 88 -2.51 -17.86 -12.73
N HIS A 89 -1.37 -18.08 -12.08
CA HIS A 89 -0.07 -17.52 -12.47
C HIS A 89 0.76 -18.46 -13.39
N GLY A 90 0.38 -19.74 -13.51
CA GLY A 90 1.16 -20.73 -14.26
C GLY A 90 2.48 -21.11 -13.57
N VAL A 91 2.45 -21.19 -12.24
CA VAL A 91 3.59 -21.59 -11.38
C VAL A 91 3.24 -22.80 -10.53
N GLU A 92 4.22 -23.36 -9.82
CA GLU A 92 3.98 -24.48 -8.91
C GLU A 92 3.38 -24.02 -7.57
N PRO A 93 2.54 -24.86 -6.90
CA PRO A 93 1.94 -24.48 -5.60
C PRO A 93 2.96 -24.19 -4.49
N ASN A 94 4.16 -24.74 -4.55
CA ASN A 94 5.24 -24.46 -3.60
C ASN A 94 5.96 -23.14 -3.89
N GLU A 95 5.65 -22.45 -4.97
CA GLU A 95 6.11 -21.10 -5.31
C GLU A 95 5.11 -20.00 -4.87
N VAL A 96 4.00 -20.40 -4.22
CA VAL A 96 2.99 -19.47 -3.71
C VAL A 96 2.92 -19.53 -2.19
N ILE A 97 2.93 -18.37 -1.55
CA ILE A 97 2.64 -18.23 -0.12
C ILE A 97 1.49 -17.24 0.08
N VAL A 98 0.49 -17.65 0.85
CA VAL A 98 -0.63 -16.81 1.27
C VAL A 98 -0.35 -16.34 2.70
N GLY A 99 -0.52 -15.04 2.96
CA GLY A 99 -0.27 -14.44 4.28
C GLY A 99 -1.42 -13.57 4.76
N GLY A 100 -1.41 -13.25 6.05
CA GLY A 100 -2.40 -12.42 6.73
C GLY A 100 -2.43 -10.94 6.28
N SER A 101 -1.77 -10.59 5.22
CA SER A 101 -1.77 -9.35 4.40
C SER A 101 -0.46 -9.26 3.61
N GLY A 102 -0.35 -8.32 2.67
CA GLY A 102 0.94 -7.92 2.10
C GLY A 102 1.94 -7.47 3.17
N CYS A 103 1.50 -6.71 4.17
CA CYS A 103 2.37 -6.29 5.28
C CYS A 103 2.90 -7.47 6.12
N ALA A 104 2.09 -8.50 6.35
CA ALA A 104 2.55 -9.69 7.06
C ALA A 104 3.65 -10.41 6.27
N LEU A 105 3.47 -10.53 4.95
CA LEU A 105 4.49 -11.12 4.07
C LEU A 105 5.78 -10.28 4.01
N LEU A 106 5.68 -8.94 4.00
CA LEU A 106 6.84 -8.05 4.13
C LEU A 106 7.57 -8.28 5.46
N ALA A 107 6.83 -8.43 6.56
CA ALA A 107 7.40 -8.75 7.88
C ALA A 107 8.10 -10.11 7.90
N HIS A 108 7.52 -11.13 7.25
CA HIS A 108 8.16 -12.45 7.13
C HIS A 108 9.45 -12.37 6.30
N LEU A 109 9.41 -11.70 5.15
CA LEU A 109 10.60 -11.51 4.32
C LEU A 109 11.70 -10.75 5.06
N SER A 110 11.36 -9.66 5.75
CA SER A 110 12.33 -8.91 6.55
C SER A 110 12.92 -9.76 7.68
N SER A 111 12.08 -10.53 8.39
CA SER A 111 12.53 -11.41 9.48
C SER A 111 13.38 -12.58 8.99
N ALA A 112 13.17 -13.04 7.75
CA ALA A 112 13.90 -14.16 7.17
C ALA A 112 15.25 -13.77 6.57
N TYR A 113 15.41 -12.54 6.10
CA TYR A 113 16.54 -12.15 5.25
C TYR A 113 17.36 -10.97 5.78
N LEU A 114 16.96 -10.33 6.88
CA LEU A 114 17.68 -9.19 7.45
C LEU A 114 18.28 -9.50 8.81
N GLU A 115 19.54 -9.12 8.95
CA GLU A 115 20.26 -9.04 10.21
C GLU A 115 20.56 -7.58 10.57
N VAL A 116 21.01 -7.34 11.81
CA VAL A 116 21.43 -6.01 12.27
C VAL A 116 22.58 -5.50 11.41
N GLY A 117 22.41 -4.30 10.84
CA GLY A 117 23.42 -3.66 10.01
C GLY A 117 23.34 -3.98 8.52
N ASP A 118 22.46 -4.90 8.10
CA ASP A 118 22.12 -5.08 6.69
C ASP A 118 21.46 -3.83 6.11
N GLU A 119 21.46 -3.68 4.80
CA GLU A 119 20.88 -2.53 4.09
C GLU A 119 19.67 -2.94 3.26
N VAL A 120 18.67 -2.04 3.23
CA VAL A 120 17.45 -2.20 2.45
C VAL A 120 17.27 -0.99 1.54
N VAL A 121 17.34 -1.19 0.22
CA VAL A 121 17.22 -0.13 -0.79
C VAL A 121 15.77 -0.03 -1.27
N PHE A 122 15.22 1.18 -1.37
CA PHE A 122 13.88 1.46 -1.91
C PHE A 122 13.76 2.88 -2.43
N GLY A 123 12.83 3.13 -3.35
CA GLY A 123 12.51 4.48 -3.82
C GLY A 123 11.84 5.33 -2.72
N HIS A 124 11.94 6.65 -2.78
CA HIS A 124 11.37 7.54 -1.77
C HIS A 124 10.82 8.83 -2.41
N PRO A 125 9.57 9.23 -2.12
CA PRO A 125 8.59 8.61 -1.21
C PRO A 125 7.97 7.32 -1.74
N THR A 126 7.77 6.34 -0.85
CA THR A 126 7.09 5.08 -1.16
C THR A 126 6.34 4.53 0.05
N PHE A 127 5.85 3.32 -0.02
CA PHE A 127 5.14 2.68 1.09
C PHE A 127 6.04 2.55 2.31
N HIS A 128 5.74 3.32 3.35
CA HIS A 128 6.60 3.50 4.51
C HIS A 128 6.87 2.22 5.32
N VAL A 129 6.11 1.14 5.10
CA VAL A 129 6.32 -0.15 5.76
C VAL A 129 7.69 -0.74 5.43
N TYR A 130 8.24 -0.51 4.24
CA TYR A 130 9.60 -0.99 3.90
C TYR A 130 10.65 -0.44 4.87
N ARG A 131 10.57 0.86 5.14
CA ARG A 131 11.45 1.53 6.11
C ARG A 131 11.21 1.01 7.54
N LEU A 132 9.96 0.84 7.95
CA LEU A 132 9.61 0.36 9.28
C LEU A 132 10.12 -1.07 9.51
N GLU A 133 9.95 -1.96 8.53
CA GLU A 133 10.42 -3.34 8.62
C GLU A 133 11.96 -3.43 8.67
N ALA A 134 12.67 -2.62 7.88
CA ALA A 134 14.12 -2.52 7.97
C ALA A 134 14.56 -2.09 9.38
N LEU A 135 14.01 -1.00 9.92
CA LEU A 135 14.32 -0.50 11.26
C LEU A 135 13.95 -1.52 12.34
N ARG A 136 12.84 -2.21 12.22
CA ARG A 136 12.39 -3.25 13.15
C ARG A 136 13.42 -4.38 13.29
N MET A 137 14.08 -4.73 12.20
CA MET A 137 15.15 -5.73 12.17
C MET A 137 16.51 -5.19 12.61
N GLY A 138 16.66 -3.88 12.80
CA GLY A 138 17.94 -3.22 13.04
C GLY A 138 18.78 -3.06 11.77
N ALA A 139 18.16 -3.22 10.61
CA ALA A 139 18.77 -2.94 9.31
C ALA A 139 18.70 -1.44 8.97
N LEU A 140 19.50 -1.02 8.01
CA LEU A 140 19.66 0.37 7.59
C LEU A 140 18.79 0.64 6.35
N PRO A 141 17.78 1.53 6.44
CA PRO A 141 17.05 1.99 5.27
C PRO A 141 17.94 2.84 4.36
N VAL A 142 17.95 2.55 3.07
CA VAL A 142 18.66 3.32 2.03
C VAL A 142 17.63 3.86 1.04
N PRO A 143 16.98 5.01 1.35
CA PRO A 143 16.01 5.63 0.47
C PRO A 143 16.69 6.28 -0.73
N VAL A 144 16.17 6.06 -1.93
CA VAL A 144 16.62 6.68 -3.19
C VAL A 144 15.53 7.59 -3.71
N PRO A 145 15.79 8.87 -4.00
CA PRO A 145 14.79 9.78 -4.52
C PRO A 145 14.15 9.26 -5.80
N LEU A 146 12.82 9.43 -5.92
CA LEU A 146 12.11 9.19 -7.17
C LEU A 146 12.45 10.26 -8.21
N LYS A 147 12.16 9.97 -9.48
CA LYS A 147 12.18 10.96 -10.55
C LYS A 147 11.07 12.02 -10.32
N ALA A 148 11.16 13.15 -11.02
CA ALA A 148 10.21 14.25 -10.87
C ALA A 148 8.76 13.87 -11.22
N ASP A 149 8.57 12.89 -12.10
CA ASP A 149 7.27 12.32 -12.47
C ASP A 149 6.71 11.30 -11.49
N GLY A 150 7.42 11.06 -10.38
CA GLY A 150 7.01 10.10 -9.34
C GLY A 150 7.33 8.63 -9.67
N THR A 151 8.11 8.35 -10.71
CA THR A 151 8.58 7.01 -11.05
C THR A 151 9.91 6.67 -10.38
N TYR A 152 10.26 5.39 -10.32
CA TYR A 152 11.53 4.94 -9.74
C TYR A 152 12.73 5.32 -10.62
N ASP A 153 13.80 5.82 -10.01
CA ASP A 153 15.12 5.92 -10.64
C ASP A 153 15.89 4.60 -10.38
N LEU A 154 15.59 3.56 -11.17
CA LEU A 154 16.24 2.26 -11.01
C LEU A 154 17.76 2.32 -11.22
N PRO A 155 18.32 3.10 -12.14
CA PRO A 155 19.77 3.33 -12.21
C PRO A 155 20.37 3.91 -10.92
N ALA A 156 19.70 4.88 -10.27
CA ALA A 156 20.14 5.41 -8.98
C ALA A 156 20.03 4.36 -7.86
N MET A 157 18.95 3.59 -7.85
CA MET A 157 18.79 2.47 -6.91
C MET A 157 19.89 1.43 -7.08
N ARG A 158 20.26 1.12 -8.33
CA ARG A 158 21.37 0.19 -8.62
C ARG A 158 22.71 0.68 -8.05
N ARG A 159 22.99 1.97 -8.18
CA ARG A 159 24.20 2.59 -7.60
C ARG A 159 24.20 2.59 -6.06
N ALA A 160 23.03 2.63 -5.45
CA ALA A 160 22.88 2.60 -3.99
C ALA A 160 23.06 1.20 -3.38
N ILE A 161 23.11 0.14 -4.18
CA ILE A 161 23.30 -1.24 -3.71
C ILE A 161 24.75 -1.45 -3.31
N GLY A 162 25.00 -1.54 -2.01
CA GLY A 162 26.31 -1.79 -1.40
C GLY A 162 26.55 -3.27 -1.02
N PRO A 163 27.70 -3.56 -0.40
CA PRO A 163 28.05 -4.92 0.05
C PRO A 163 27.09 -5.49 1.09
N ARG A 164 26.45 -4.64 1.90
CA ARG A 164 25.51 -5.01 2.96
C ARG A 164 24.05 -5.05 2.49
N THR A 165 23.76 -4.66 1.26
CA THR A 165 22.38 -4.68 0.74
C THR A 165 21.89 -6.12 0.61
N ARG A 166 20.73 -6.40 1.21
CA ARG A 166 20.07 -7.72 1.22
C ARG A 166 18.72 -7.69 0.53
N LEU A 167 17.95 -6.63 0.74
CA LEU A 167 16.62 -6.48 0.14
C LEU A 167 16.55 -5.20 -0.70
N VAL A 168 15.82 -5.28 -1.81
CA VAL A 168 15.43 -4.13 -2.63
C VAL A 168 13.92 -4.18 -2.83
N TYR A 169 13.22 -3.08 -2.50
CA TYR A 169 11.78 -2.96 -2.73
C TYR A 169 11.48 -2.09 -3.95
N ILE A 170 10.63 -2.60 -4.84
CA ILE A 170 10.10 -1.89 -6.01
C ILE A 170 8.57 -1.97 -5.92
N CYS A 171 7.92 -0.85 -5.61
CA CYS A 171 6.46 -0.75 -5.60
C CYS A 171 5.98 -0.25 -6.98
N THR A 172 5.22 -1.06 -7.69
CA THR A 172 4.75 -0.69 -9.04
C THR A 172 3.35 -1.24 -9.31
N PRO A 173 2.35 -0.37 -9.43
CA PRO A 173 2.35 1.10 -9.27
C PRO A 173 2.82 1.57 -7.89
N ASN A 174 3.65 2.63 -7.85
CA ASN A 174 4.16 3.13 -6.59
C ASN A 174 3.06 3.77 -5.73
N ASN A 175 3.06 3.50 -4.47
CA ASN A 175 2.28 4.20 -3.47
C ASN A 175 3.23 5.12 -2.67
N PRO A 176 3.11 6.47 -2.75
CA PRO A 176 1.87 7.21 -3.03
C PRO A 176 1.73 7.81 -4.44
N THR A 177 2.72 7.74 -5.32
CA THR A 177 2.77 8.54 -6.56
C THR A 177 1.95 7.96 -7.72
N GLY A 178 1.76 6.64 -7.76
CA GLY A 178 1.04 5.94 -8.83
C GLY A 178 1.92 5.58 -10.05
N GLY A 179 3.19 5.99 -10.05
CA GLY A 179 4.12 5.75 -11.15
C GLY A 179 4.41 4.27 -11.40
N LEU A 180 4.61 3.92 -12.66
CA LEU A 180 4.95 2.56 -13.10
C LEU A 180 6.45 2.43 -13.36
N VAL A 181 6.93 1.20 -13.20
CA VAL A 181 8.21 0.74 -13.78
C VAL A 181 7.88 -0.01 -15.07
N SER A 182 8.55 0.32 -16.16
CA SER A 182 8.35 -0.35 -17.44
C SER A 182 8.97 -1.76 -17.44
N ARG A 183 8.52 -2.61 -18.38
CA ARG A 183 9.10 -3.96 -18.57
C ARG A 183 10.60 -3.91 -18.78
N ALA A 184 11.05 -3.03 -19.68
CA ALA A 184 12.48 -2.93 -20.04
C ALA A 184 13.33 -2.50 -18.84
N GLU A 185 12.89 -1.46 -18.10
CA GLU A 185 13.60 -0.98 -16.91
C GLU A 185 13.66 -2.05 -15.81
N LEU A 186 12.54 -2.75 -15.54
CA LEU A 186 12.50 -3.79 -14.52
C LEU A 186 13.40 -4.96 -14.88
N THR A 187 13.34 -5.44 -16.14
CA THR A 187 14.16 -6.57 -16.60
C THR A 187 15.65 -6.24 -16.47
N ALA A 188 16.09 -5.11 -17.02
CA ALA A 188 17.49 -4.67 -16.94
C ALA A 188 17.96 -4.51 -15.48
N PHE A 189 17.13 -3.96 -14.62
CA PHE A 189 17.45 -3.81 -13.20
C PHE A 189 17.62 -5.16 -12.52
N LEU A 190 16.71 -6.11 -12.75
CA LEU A 190 16.77 -7.44 -12.14
C LEU A 190 18.01 -8.23 -12.61
N GLU A 191 18.36 -8.17 -13.88
CA GLU A 191 19.53 -8.84 -14.47
C GLU A 191 20.85 -8.34 -13.86
N ASP A 192 20.93 -7.04 -13.56
CA ASP A 192 22.15 -6.40 -13.03
C ASP A 192 22.29 -6.53 -11.49
N LEU A 193 21.32 -7.12 -10.77
CA LEU A 193 21.40 -7.26 -9.33
C LEU A 193 22.43 -8.29 -8.87
N PRO A 194 23.22 -8.00 -7.80
CA PRO A 194 24.11 -9.00 -7.19
C PRO A 194 23.32 -10.22 -6.66
N PRO A 195 23.86 -11.45 -6.75
CA PRO A 195 23.16 -12.67 -6.29
C PRO A 195 22.68 -12.68 -4.85
N ARG A 196 23.33 -11.93 -3.96
CA ARG A 196 22.98 -11.81 -2.54
C ARG A 196 21.77 -10.93 -2.25
N VAL A 197 21.31 -10.12 -3.22
CA VAL A 197 20.20 -9.18 -3.06
C VAL A 197 18.91 -9.83 -3.51
N LEU A 198 17.91 -9.90 -2.65
CA LEU A 198 16.56 -10.37 -2.98
C LEU A 198 15.67 -9.19 -3.38
N PRO A 199 15.25 -9.08 -4.64
CA PRO A 199 14.27 -8.08 -5.06
C PRO A 199 12.87 -8.49 -4.65
N ILE A 200 12.09 -7.52 -4.13
CA ILE A 200 10.69 -7.66 -3.77
C ILE A 200 9.91 -6.64 -4.59
N ILE A 201 9.06 -7.14 -5.48
CA ILE A 201 8.22 -6.33 -6.36
C ILE A 201 6.83 -6.29 -5.75
N ASP A 202 6.47 -5.14 -5.17
CA ASP A 202 5.17 -4.94 -4.54
C ASP A 202 4.17 -4.43 -5.58
N GLU A 203 3.24 -5.29 -5.94
CA GLU A 203 2.19 -5.08 -6.91
C GLU A 203 0.80 -4.97 -6.27
N ALA A 204 0.70 -4.31 -5.14
CA ALA A 204 -0.59 -4.15 -4.44
C ALA A 204 -1.70 -3.50 -5.31
N TYR A 205 -1.35 -2.90 -6.43
CA TYR A 205 -2.27 -2.22 -7.36
C TYR A 205 -2.27 -2.82 -8.77
N PHE A 206 -1.68 -3.99 -8.97
CA PHE A 206 -1.53 -4.66 -10.27
C PHE A 206 -2.84 -4.74 -11.06
N GLU A 207 -3.92 -5.14 -10.42
CA GLU A 207 -5.19 -5.38 -11.07
C GLU A 207 -5.84 -4.11 -11.64
N TYR A 208 -5.42 -2.92 -11.20
CA TYR A 208 -5.86 -1.63 -11.73
C TYR A 208 -5.11 -1.20 -12.99
N VAL A 209 -3.94 -1.78 -13.26
CA VAL A 209 -3.09 -1.34 -14.38
C VAL A 209 -3.71 -1.73 -15.71
N ALA A 210 -3.80 -0.73 -16.62
CA ALA A 210 -4.25 -0.91 -17.99
C ALA A 210 -3.17 -0.58 -19.03
N HIS A 211 -1.95 -0.25 -18.57
CA HIS A 211 -0.86 0.16 -19.44
C HIS A 211 -0.29 -1.04 -20.23
N PRO A 212 -0.20 -0.97 -21.58
CA PRO A 212 0.20 -2.12 -22.41
C PRO A 212 1.65 -2.58 -22.16
N ASP A 213 2.55 -1.67 -21.81
CA ASP A 213 3.97 -1.98 -21.54
C ASP A 213 4.22 -2.41 -20.10
N TYR A 214 3.16 -2.56 -19.30
CA TYR A 214 3.35 -3.02 -17.94
C TYR A 214 3.76 -4.49 -17.92
N PRO A 215 4.89 -4.83 -17.30
CA PRO A 215 5.28 -6.22 -17.18
C PRO A 215 4.31 -6.96 -16.27
N ASP A 216 4.07 -8.25 -16.52
CA ASP A 216 3.69 -9.16 -15.45
C ASP A 216 4.98 -9.67 -14.80
N PRO A 217 5.41 -9.17 -13.62
CA PRO A 217 6.67 -9.57 -13.01
C PRO A 217 6.74 -11.06 -12.72
N VAL A 218 5.62 -11.73 -12.45
CA VAL A 218 5.60 -13.20 -12.28
C VAL A 218 6.16 -13.88 -13.54
N ARG A 219 5.78 -13.39 -14.72
CA ARG A 219 6.27 -13.93 -15.99
C ARG A 219 7.70 -13.53 -16.33
N ILE A 220 8.16 -12.38 -15.84
CA ILE A 220 9.55 -11.93 -16.03
C ILE A 220 10.49 -12.71 -15.12
N THR A 221 10.06 -13.02 -13.89
CA THR A 221 10.89 -13.70 -12.89
C THR A 221 10.85 -15.23 -13.00
N SER A 222 9.98 -15.79 -13.88
CA SER A 222 9.87 -17.23 -14.12
C SER A 222 11.03 -17.77 -14.99
N PRO A 223 11.30 -19.00 -15.00
CA PRO A 223 12.44 -19.83 -14.59
C PRO A 223 13.82 -19.52 -15.20
N CYS A 224 14.00 -18.50 -16.05
CA CYS A 224 15.28 -18.15 -16.64
C CYS A 224 15.77 -16.75 -16.22
N ALA A 225 14.95 -15.98 -15.54
CA ALA A 225 15.26 -14.67 -15.03
C ALA A 225 15.67 -14.71 -13.55
N ARG A 226 16.12 -13.57 -13.05
CA ARG A 226 16.53 -13.38 -11.67
C ARG A 226 15.41 -13.74 -10.68
N PRO A 227 15.67 -14.60 -9.67
CA PRO A 227 14.71 -14.86 -8.61
C PRO A 227 14.24 -13.56 -7.93
N ALA A 228 12.92 -13.38 -7.82
CA ALA A 228 12.31 -12.25 -7.15
C ALA A 228 11.06 -12.70 -6.39
N VAL A 229 10.64 -11.89 -5.43
CA VAL A 229 9.34 -12.03 -4.77
C VAL A 229 8.37 -11.06 -5.42
N VAL A 230 7.25 -11.54 -5.93
CA VAL A 230 6.16 -10.69 -6.43
C VAL A 230 5.02 -10.73 -5.41
N LEU A 231 4.75 -9.58 -4.78
CA LEU A 231 3.76 -9.44 -3.71
C LEU A 231 2.47 -8.85 -4.27
N ARG A 232 1.32 -9.47 -3.97
CA ARG A 232 -0.02 -9.01 -4.34
C ARG A 232 -1.00 -9.08 -3.16
N THR A 233 -2.16 -8.42 -3.29
CA THR A 233 -3.11 -8.33 -2.18
C THR A 233 -4.56 -8.41 -2.66
N PHE A 234 -5.42 -8.97 -1.83
CA PHE A 234 -6.87 -8.92 -2.01
C PHE A 234 -7.51 -7.68 -1.36
N SER A 235 -6.71 -6.81 -0.74
CA SER A 235 -7.20 -5.64 0.00
C SER A 235 -7.72 -4.50 -0.88
N LYS A 236 -7.40 -4.49 -2.18
CA LYS A 236 -7.67 -3.35 -3.08
C LYS A 236 -8.89 -3.63 -3.96
N ILE A 237 -8.70 -3.98 -5.22
CA ILE A 237 -9.79 -4.16 -6.19
C ILE A 237 -10.81 -5.23 -5.77
N TYR A 238 -10.36 -6.26 -5.04
CA TYR A 238 -11.24 -7.34 -4.56
C TYR A 238 -12.16 -6.95 -3.39
N GLY A 239 -11.93 -5.78 -2.77
CA GLY A 239 -12.76 -5.27 -1.67
C GLY A 239 -12.62 -6.06 -0.36
N LEU A 240 -11.49 -6.74 -0.13
CA LEU A 240 -11.27 -7.61 1.05
C LEU A 240 -10.30 -7.00 2.07
N ALA A 241 -10.16 -5.67 2.13
CA ALA A 241 -9.19 -5.00 3.01
C ALA A 241 -9.36 -5.39 4.50
N GLY A 242 -10.59 -5.52 4.97
CA GLY A 242 -10.92 -5.90 6.35
C GLY A 242 -10.61 -7.35 6.70
N LEU A 243 -10.51 -8.25 5.71
CA LEU A 243 -10.25 -9.67 5.93
C LEU A 243 -8.76 -9.98 6.12
N ARG A 244 -7.87 -9.05 5.79
CA ARG A 244 -6.43 -9.19 5.98
C ARG A 244 -5.85 -10.39 5.22
N ILE A 245 -5.79 -10.32 3.89
CA ILE A 245 -5.23 -11.38 3.05
C ILE A 245 -4.43 -10.82 1.87
N GLY A 246 -3.28 -11.42 1.62
CA GLY A 246 -2.41 -11.17 0.49
C GLY A 246 -1.63 -12.45 0.14
N TYR A 247 -0.87 -12.39 -0.92
CA TYR A 247 -0.02 -13.52 -1.33
C TYR A 247 1.26 -13.03 -1.99
N ALA A 248 2.23 -13.93 -2.06
CA ALA A 248 3.42 -13.72 -2.88
C ALA A 248 3.66 -14.92 -3.78
N VAL A 249 4.18 -14.65 -4.97
CA VAL A 249 4.80 -15.63 -5.86
C VAL A 249 6.31 -15.44 -5.77
N ALA A 250 7.03 -16.50 -5.44
CA ALA A 250 8.47 -16.46 -5.21
C ALA A 250 9.10 -17.84 -5.46
N PRO A 251 10.44 -17.92 -5.59
CA PRO A 251 11.12 -19.21 -5.66
C PRO A 251 10.75 -20.10 -4.47
N ALA A 252 10.57 -21.39 -4.71
CA ALA A 252 10.14 -22.36 -3.70
C ALA A 252 10.99 -22.32 -2.41
N ALA A 253 12.28 -22.05 -2.52
CA ALA A 253 13.18 -21.92 -1.37
C ALA A 253 12.84 -20.68 -0.49
N VAL A 254 12.42 -19.56 -1.12
CA VAL A 254 11.97 -18.36 -0.41
C VAL A 254 10.64 -18.63 0.30
N VAL A 255 9.70 -19.25 -0.40
CA VAL A 255 8.41 -19.66 0.17
C VAL A 255 8.61 -20.59 1.36
N ALA A 256 9.44 -21.62 1.22
CA ALA A 256 9.76 -22.56 2.31
C ALA A 256 10.39 -21.84 3.52
N THR A 257 11.23 -20.85 3.28
CA THR A 257 11.83 -20.04 4.34
C THR A 257 10.79 -19.20 5.08
N CYS A 258 9.92 -18.49 4.35
CA CYS A 258 8.85 -17.69 4.94
C CYS A 258 7.84 -18.56 5.74
N ARG A 259 7.52 -19.77 5.25
CA ARG A 259 6.63 -20.71 5.97
C ARG A 259 7.16 -21.14 7.34
N ARG A 260 8.48 -21.12 7.58
CA ARG A 260 9.07 -21.46 8.89
C ARG A 260 8.77 -20.43 9.98
N ILE A 261 8.49 -19.18 9.57
CA ILE A 261 8.25 -18.05 10.49
C ILE A 261 6.80 -17.56 10.45
N GLN A 262 6.01 -18.05 9.50
CA GLN A 262 4.59 -17.77 9.43
C GLN A 262 3.86 -18.32 10.66
N ASN A 263 2.99 -17.50 11.28
CA ASN A 263 2.22 -17.95 12.42
C ASN A 263 1.27 -19.10 12.04
N PRO A 264 1.07 -20.10 12.92
CA PRO A 264 0.06 -21.12 12.70
C PRO A 264 -1.32 -20.48 12.47
N TYR A 265 -2.04 -20.95 11.43
CA TYR A 265 -3.39 -20.47 11.09
C TYR A 265 -3.49 -18.95 10.85
N GLU A 266 -2.41 -18.30 10.40
CA GLU A 266 -2.32 -16.86 10.20
C GLU A 266 -3.46 -16.29 9.35
N VAL A 267 -3.84 -17.00 8.30
CA VAL A 267 -4.88 -16.56 7.36
C VAL A 267 -6.22 -17.15 7.78
N ASN A 268 -7.13 -16.30 8.21
CA ASN A 268 -8.43 -16.74 8.70
C ASN A 268 -9.30 -17.40 7.60
N ARG A 269 -10.22 -18.27 8.01
CA ARG A 269 -11.09 -19.05 7.12
C ARG A 269 -11.93 -18.19 6.17
N ALA A 270 -12.48 -17.09 6.67
CA ALA A 270 -13.30 -16.18 5.86
C ALA A 270 -12.49 -15.51 4.75
N ALA A 271 -11.25 -15.11 5.07
CA ALA A 271 -10.33 -14.53 4.10
C ALA A 271 -9.96 -15.52 3.00
N GLN A 272 -9.62 -16.78 3.36
CA GLN A 272 -9.30 -17.83 2.39
C GLN A 272 -10.48 -18.10 1.44
N ALA A 273 -11.69 -18.27 1.96
CA ALA A 273 -12.89 -18.55 1.18
C ALA A 273 -13.26 -17.38 0.25
N ALA A 274 -13.24 -16.14 0.76
CA ALA A 274 -13.57 -14.96 -0.02
C ALA A 274 -12.56 -14.70 -1.14
N ALA A 275 -11.26 -14.86 -0.86
CA ALA A 275 -10.21 -14.71 -1.85
C ALA A 275 -10.31 -15.75 -2.96
N LEU A 276 -10.50 -17.02 -2.60
CA LEU A 276 -10.68 -18.12 -3.56
C LEU A 276 -11.90 -17.89 -4.47
N ALA A 277 -13.02 -17.48 -3.89
CA ALA A 277 -14.23 -17.16 -4.66
C ALA A 277 -14.04 -15.95 -5.60
N SER A 278 -13.22 -14.98 -5.20
CA SER A 278 -12.94 -13.77 -5.99
C SER A 278 -12.13 -14.09 -7.26
N LEU A 279 -11.21 -15.06 -7.22
CA LEU A 279 -10.39 -15.45 -8.37
C LEU A 279 -11.23 -15.96 -9.55
N GLY A 280 -12.38 -16.55 -9.27
CA GLY A 280 -13.32 -17.06 -10.28
C GLY A 280 -14.15 -15.99 -10.99
N GLN A 281 -13.92 -14.69 -10.77
CA GLN A 281 -14.76 -13.61 -11.28
C GLN A 281 -14.01 -12.60 -12.18
N PRO A 282 -13.45 -13.00 -13.33
CA PRO A 282 -12.66 -12.10 -14.19
C PRO A 282 -13.49 -10.95 -14.77
N ASN A 283 -14.80 -11.15 -15.01
CA ASN A 283 -15.68 -10.10 -15.50
C ASN A 283 -15.88 -8.98 -14.47
N GLU A 284 -16.00 -9.34 -13.20
CA GLU A 284 -16.12 -8.37 -12.11
C GLU A 284 -14.81 -7.58 -11.94
N LEU A 285 -13.67 -8.25 -12.06
CA LEU A 285 -12.36 -7.61 -12.06
C LEU A 285 -12.25 -6.56 -13.18
N THR A 286 -12.65 -6.93 -14.40
CA THR A 286 -12.63 -6.04 -15.57
C THR A 286 -13.58 -4.84 -15.37
N ARG A 287 -14.77 -5.07 -14.85
CA ARG A 287 -15.74 -4.01 -14.53
C ARG A 287 -15.15 -3.00 -13.52
N ARG A 288 -14.58 -3.48 -12.42
CA ARG A 288 -13.99 -2.61 -11.38
C ARG A 288 -12.76 -1.85 -11.87
N ARG A 289 -11.96 -2.46 -12.72
CA ARG A 289 -10.83 -1.76 -13.37
C ARG A 289 -11.33 -0.59 -14.20
N ALA A 290 -12.32 -0.81 -15.05
CA ALA A 290 -12.92 0.25 -15.90
C ALA A 290 -13.55 1.36 -15.05
N GLN A 291 -14.25 1.00 -13.99
CA GLN A 291 -14.85 1.96 -13.05
C GLN A 291 -13.79 2.81 -12.34
N ASN A 292 -12.72 2.19 -11.86
CA ASN A 292 -11.61 2.91 -11.24
C ASN A 292 -10.94 3.88 -12.22
N GLU A 293 -10.73 3.46 -13.47
CA GLU A 293 -10.16 4.31 -14.53
C GLU A 293 -11.03 5.55 -14.79
N ALA A 294 -12.36 5.35 -14.93
CA ALA A 294 -13.31 6.45 -15.09
C ALA A 294 -13.32 7.39 -13.87
N GLY A 295 -13.33 6.83 -12.65
CA GLY A 295 -13.28 7.58 -11.41
C GLY A 295 -11.97 8.38 -11.26
N ARG A 296 -10.83 7.78 -11.59
CA ARG A 296 -9.53 8.47 -11.56
C ARG A 296 -9.48 9.60 -12.57
N THR A 297 -9.97 9.39 -13.78
CA THR A 297 -10.06 10.41 -14.82
C THR A 297 -10.90 11.60 -14.35
N ARG A 298 -12.08 11.34 -13.76
CA ARG A 298 -12.97 12.38 -13.20
C ARG A 298 -12.30 13.14 -12.06
N LEU A 299 -11.66 12.43 -11.12
CA LEU A 299 -10.93 13.04 -9.98
C LEU A 299 -9.82 13.97 -10.50
N CYS A 300 -8.98 13.50 -11.41
CA CYS A 300 -7.87 14.29 -11.97
C CYS A 300 -8.38 15.50 -12.79
N ALA A 301 -9.46 15.36 -13.53
CA ALA A 301 -10.10 16.47 -14.24
C ALA A 301 -10.64 17.52 -13.26
N GLY A 302 -11.32 17.10 -12.19
CA GLY A 302 -11.80 18.00 -11.14
C GLY A 302 -10.66 18.74 -10.42
N LEU A 303 -9.58 18.06 -10.08
CA LEU A 303 -8.38 18.69 -9.50
C LEU A 303 -7.79 19.75 -10.44
N ARG A 304 -7.73 19.46 -11.75
CA ARG A 304 -7.22 20.41 -12.76
C ARG A 304 -8.09 21.66 -12.86
N THR A 305 -9.41 21.56 -12.75
CA THR A 305 -10.30 22.75 -12.72
C THR A 305 -10.07 23.62 -11.47
N LEU A 306 -9.49 23.06 -10.42
CA LEU A 306 -9.07 23.77 -9.20
C LEU A 306 -7.61 24.27 -9.26
N GLY A 307 -6.96 24.17 -10.43
CA GLY A 307 -5.59 24.64 -10.65
C GLY A 307 -4.50 23.69 -10.14
N LEU A 308 -4.83 22.41 -9.92
CA LEU A 308 -3.92 21.42 -9.36
C LEU A 308 -3.66 20.28 -10.35
N GLU A 309 -2.39 19.98 -10.61
CA GLU A 309 -1.97 18.84 -11.43
C GLU A 309 -1.59 17.65 -10.54
N SER A 310 -2.19 16.49 -10.82
CA SER A 310 -1.82 15.24 -10.19
C SER A 310 -0.69 14.55 -10.94
N LEU A 311 0.13 13.78 -10.23
CA LEU A 311 1.09 12.88 -10.86
C LEU A 311 0.34 11.81 -11.68
N PRO A 312 0.93 11.32 -12.79
CA PRO A 312 0.39 10.18 -13.51
C PRO A 312 0.26 8.95 -12.59
N SER A 313 -0.93 8.35 -12.54
CA SER A 313 -1.17 7.22 -11.66
C SER A 313 -1.85 6.06 -12.39
N GLN A 314 -1.42 4.83 -12.08
CA GLN A 314 -2.08 3.59 -12.51
C GLN A 314 -2.70 2.83 -11.31
N GLY A 315 -2.69 3.43 -10.12
CA GLY A 315 -3.37 2.89 -8.93
C GLY A 315 -4.84 3.31 -8.84
N ASN A 316 -5.44 3.04 -7.68
CA ASN A 316 -6.78 3.53 -7.32
C ASN A 316 -6.70 4.84 -6.51
N PHE A 317 -5.81 5.73 -6.88
CA PHE A 317 -5.60 7.01 -6.20
C PHE A 317 -4.94 8.04 -7.13
N ALA A 318 -5.06 9.31 -6.76
CA ALA A 318 -4.30 10.43 -7.30
C ALA A 318 -3.37 10.99 -6.23
N CYS A 319 -2.18 11.44 -6.63
CA CYS A 319 -1.22 12.15 -5.80
C CYS A 319 -1.08 13.58 -6.34
N VAL A 320 -1.25 14.58 -5.47
CA VAL A 320 -1.25 15.99 -5.87
C VAL A 320 -0.48 16.83 -4.86
N ARG A 321 0.33 17.77 -5.38
CA ARG A 321 1.04 18.74 -4.54
C ARG A 321 0.12 19.90 -4.18
N VAL A 322 0.02 20.20 -2.89
CA VAL A 322 -0.90 21.21 -2.34
C VAL A 322 -0.19 22.24 -1.45
N GLY A 323 1.12 22.09 -1.23
CA GLY A 323 1.92 22.98 -0.37
C GLY A 323 1.82 22.61 1.11
N HIS A 324 0.69 22.79 1.76
CA HIS A 324 0.49 22.53 3.19
C HIS A 324 -0.44 21.30 3.42
N ALA A 325 0.06 20.10 3.11
CA ALA A 325 -0.74 18.88 3.06
C ALA A 325 -1.51 18.59 4.37
N LYS A 326 -0.86 18.73 5.52
CA LYS A 326 -1.46 18.43 6.81
C LYS A 326 -2.57 19.42 7.20
N ALA A 327 -2.35 20.72 6.96
CA ALA A 327 -3.35 21.76 7.23
C ALA A 327 -4.58 21.57 6.35
N LEU A 328 -4.37 21.32 5.05
CA LEU A 328 -5.43 21.03 4.10
C LEU A 328 -6.22 19.77 4.47
N ALA A 329 -5.54 18.68 4.85
CA ALA A 329 -6.21 17.46 5.28
C ALA A 329 -7.09 17.71 6.52
N SER A 330 -6.60 18.48 7.51
CA SER A 330 -7.40 18.86 8.68
C SER A 330 -8.61 19.72 8.33
N ALA A 331 -8.48 20.64 7.38
CA ALA A 331 -9.59 21.48 6.91
C ALA A 331 -10.66 20.66 6.15
N LEU A 332 -10.25 19.63 5.41
CA LEU A 332 -11.15 18.66 4.77
C LEU A 332 -11.85 17.76 5.80
N GLU A 333 -11.13 17.29 6.81
CA GLU A 333 -11.72 16.49 7.91
C GLU A 333 -12.83 17.25 8.65
N ALA A 334 -12.65 18.57 8.87
CA ALA A 334 -13.70 19.41 9.44
C ALA A 334 -14.96 19.49 8.57
N ARG A 335 -14.87 19.09 7.30
CA ARG A 335 -15.99 18.97 6.35
C ARG A 335 -16.41 17.52 6.08
N GLY A 336 -15.92 16.58 6.88
CA GLY A 336 -16.26 15.16 6.76
C GLY A 336 -15.51 14.42 5.65
N VAL A 337 -14.40 14.95 5.13
CA VAL A 337 -13.62 14.29 4.06
C VAL A 337 -12.22 13.94 4.56
N ILE A 338 -11.87 12.67 4.52
CA ILE A 338 -10.58 12.15 4.97
C ILE A 338 -9.71 11.81 3.75
N VAL A 339 -8.58 12.50 3.59
CA VAL A 339 -7.53 12.22 2.61
C VAL A 339 -6.23 11.83 3.31
N ARG A 340 -5.20 11.42 2.56
CA ARG A 340 -3.90 11.05 3.14
C ARG A 340 -2.84 12.13 2.89
N PRO A 341 -2.47 12.92 3.89
CA PRO A 341 -1.26 13.74 3.82
C PRO A 341 -0.02 12.83 3.82
N LEU A 342 1.02 13.21 3.08
CA LEU A 342 2.17 12.36 2.81
C LEU A 342 3.41 12.69 3.67
N ASP A 343 3.26 13.51 4.70
CA ASP A 343 4.33 13.89 5.63
C ASP A 343 5.00 12.67 6.26
N ALA A 344 4.22 11.68 6.71
CA ALA A 344 4.74 10.42 7.25
C ALA A 344 5.47 9.55 6.19
N MET A 345 5.29 9.85 4.90
CA MET A 345 5.99 9.20 3.79
C MET A 345 7.16 10.05 3.27
N GLY A 346 7.46 11.19 3.93
CA GLY A 346 8.55 12.09 3.59
C GLY A 346 8.23 13.17 2.56
N ASP A 347 6.96 13.38 2.20
CA ASP A 347 6.50 14.48 1.37
C ASP A 347 5.42 15.31 2.08
N PRO A 348 5.82 16.36 2.84
CA PRO A 348 4.87 17.19 3.58
C PRO A 348 4.05 18.13 2.68
N THR A 349 4.35 18.17 1.39
CA THR A 349 3.71 19.10 0.45
C THR A 349 2.59 18.47 -0.37
N SER A 350 2.43 17.15 -0.31
CA SER A 350 1.49 16.42 -1.16
C SER A 350 0.45 15.65 -0.34
N ILE A 351 -0.72 15.46 -0.96
CA ILE A 351 -1.76 14.57 -0.47
C ILE A 351 -2.01 13.45 -1.48
N ARG A 352 -2.47 12.30 -1.00
CA ARG A 352 -2.98 11.21 -1.81
C ARG A 352 -4.48 11.06 -1.57
N ILE A 353 -5.25 11.00 -2.65
CA ILE A 353 -6.70 10.87 -2.66
C ILE A 353 -7.04 9.52 -3.29
N THR A 354 -7.74 8.65 -2.56
CA THR A 354 -8.26 7.38 -3.10
C THR A 354 -9.40 7.66 -4.08
N VAL A 355 -9.49 6.89 -5.14
CA VAL A 355 -10.64 6.91 -6.06
C VAL A 355 -11.83 6.26 -5.38
N GLY A 356 -12.83 7.05 -5.03
CA GLY A 356 -14.10 6.63 -4.45
C GLY A 356 -15.19 6.35 -5.50
N THR A 357 -16.44 6.27 -5.03
CA THR A 357 -17.61 6.26 -5.93
C THR A 357 -17.75 7.62 -6.63
N PRO A 358 -18.55 7.73 -7.70
CA PRO A 358 -18.81 9.02 -8.34
C PRO A 358 -19.29 10.10 -7.35
N GLU A 359 -20.18 9.72 -6.42
CA GLU A 359 -20.75 10.61 -5.41
C GLU A 359 -19.69 11.05 -4.40
N GLU A 360 -18.81 10.15 -3.98
CA GLU A 360 -17.70 10.46 -3.08
C GLU A 360 -16.66 11.40 -3.72
N ILE A 361 -16.40 11.21 -5.03
CA ILE A 361 -15.50 12.09 -5.79
C ILE A 361 -16.05 13.51 -5.88
N GLU A 362 -17.35 13.65 -6.22
CA GLU A 362 -17.99 14.97 -6.30
C GLU A 362 -17.99 15.67 -4.93
N ALA A 363 -18.41 14.97 -3.89
CA ALA A 363 -18.43 15.54 -2.55
C ALA A 363 -17.01 15.94 -2.06
N PHE A 364 -15.98 15.18 -2.42
CA PHE A 364 -14.59 15.56 -2.18
C PHE A 364 -14.23 16.84 -2.93
N LEU A 365 -14.52 16.94 -4.23
CA LEU A 365 -14.18 18.12 -5.05
C LEU A 365 -14.88 19.37 -4.55
N ASP A 366 -16.14 19.28 -4.14
CA ASP A 366 -16.91 20.38 -3.55
C ASP A 366 -16.28 20.85 -2.22
N ALA A 367 -15.98 19.92 -1.32
CA ALA A 367 -15.33 20.21 -0.06
C ALA A 367 -13.94 20.85 -0.27
N PHE A 368 -13.19 20.32 -1.24
CA PHE A 368 -11.84 20.79 -1.56
C PHE A 368 -11.88 22.23 -2.14
N ALA A 369 -12.79 22.48 -3.09
CA ALA A 369 -13.01 23.83 -3.63
C ALA A 369 -13.38 24.85 -2.53
N ALA A 370 -14.21 24.42 -1.56
CA ALA A 370 -14.59 25.29 -0.43
C ALA A 370 -13.40 25.62 0.49
N VAL A 371 -12.49 24.66 0.73
CA VAL A 371 -11.26 24.89 1.52
C VAL A 371 -10.34 25.85 0.80
N LEU A 372 -10.08 25.66 -0.50
CA LEU A 372 -9.19 26.53 -1.28
C LEU A 372 -9.71 27.98 -1.33
N ARG A 373 -11.03 28.19 -1.51
CA ARG A 373 -11.63 29.54 -1.47
C ARG A 373 -11.45 30.23 -0.12
N PHE A 374 -11.55 29.49 0.98
CA PHE A 374 -11.36 30.03 2.31
C PHE A 374 -9.90 30.47 2.57
N GLU A 375 -8.92 29.70 2.10
CA GLU A 375 -7.49 30.04 2.20
C GLU A 375 -7.10 31.25 1.34
N GLN A 376 -7.79 31.51 0.23
CA GLN A 376 -7.57 32.67 -0.67
C GLN A 376 -8.31 33.94 -0.23
N SER A 377 -9.26 33.85 0.70
CA SER A 377 -9.94 35.03 1.23
C SER A 377 -8.97 35.83 2.11
N PRO A 378 -8.68 37.15 1.83
CA PRO A 378 -7.78 37.91 2.64
C PRO A 378 -8.33 37.95 4.07
N SER A 379 -7.53 37.48 5.02
CA SER A 379 -7.81 37.61 6.44
C SER A 379 -8.04 39.13 6.69
N SER A 380 -9.25 39.50 7.03
CA SER A 380 -9.57 40.83 7.51
C SER A 380 -8.65 41.13 8.70
N GLY A 381 -7.64 41.94 8.48
CA GLY A 381 -6.72 42.41 9.51
C GLY A 381 -7.51 43.10 10.61
N ALA A 382 -7.76 42.37 11.69
CA ALA A 382 -8.14 42.96 12.96
C ALA A 382 -6.89 43.62 13.56
N THR A 383 -6.59 44.83 13.14
CA THR A 383 -5.79 45.77 13.91
C THR A 383 -6.48 45.96 15.26
N ARG A 384 -6.05 45.23 16.27
CA ARG A 384 -6.31 45.62 17.65
C ARG A 384 -5.35 46.77 17.97
N THR A 385 -5.77 48.00 17.74
CA THR A 385 -5.28 49.14 18.48
C THR A 385 -5.82 49.02 19.90
N ALA A 386 -4.93 48.76 20.83
CA ALA A 386 -5.21 48.94 22.25
C ALA A 386 -5.04 50.42 22.63
N PRO A 387 -5.85 50.98 23.54
CA PRO A 387 -5.64 52.30 24.13
C PRO A 387 -4.52 52.28 25.16
#